data_5549da2ec25b5de11deb405105348475
#
_entry.id   5549da2ec25b5de11deb405105348475
#
_cell.length_a   1.000
_cell.length_b   1.000
_cell.length_c   1.000
_cell.angle_alpha   90.00
_cell.angle_beta   90.00
_cell.angle_gamma   90.00
#
_symmetry.space_group_name_H-M   'P 1'
#
loop_
_entity.id
_entity.type
_entity.pdbx_description
1 polymer ?
#
loop_
_entity_poly.entity_id
_entity_poly.type
_entity_poly.pdbx_seq_one_letter_code
_entity_poly.pdbx_strand_id
1 'polypeptide(L)'
;MKEAILRLNLNAEFSTPERCAITELSNSANDPGLSIARARVAAGVTTQWHGLKDTTERYVILEGRGRVEVGDLPPQEVSPGDVVIIPPLCRQRITNFGDKDLVFLALCTPRFRPEAYEAIEDRTQ
;
A
#
# COMPACT_ATOMS: atom_id res chain seq x y z
N MET A 1 -20.98 3.27 -13.31
CA MET A 1 -20.22 2.01 -13.17
C MET A 1 -20.83 0.92 -14.03
N LYS A 2 -20.00 0.20 -14.74
CA LYS A 2 -20.42 -0.99 -15.49
C LYS A 2 -19.69 -2.20 -14.94
N GLU A 3 -20.35 -3.36 -14.97
CA GLU A 3 -19.71 -4.61 -14.57
C GLU A 3 -18.48 -4.87 -15.46
N ALA A 4 -17.40 -5.35 -14.83
CA ALA A 4 -16.15 -5.62 -15.52
C ALA A 4 -15.38 -6.73 -14.81
N ILE A 5 -14.57 -7.44 -15.57
CA ILE A 5 -13.63 -8.42 -15.03
C ILE A 5 -12.24 -7.98 -15.47
N LEU A 6 -11.38 -7.68 -14.51
CA LEU A 6 -10.01 -7.23 -14.78
C LEU A 6 -9.06 -8.40 -14.47
N ARG A 7 -8.08 -8.60 -15.34
CA ARG A 7 -7.17 -9.74 -15.22
C ARG A 7 -5.83 -9.28 -14.67
N LEU A 8 -5.26 -10.08 -13.78
CA LEU A 8 -3.93 -9.83 -13.25
C LEU A 8 -2.89 -9.90 -14.36
N ASN A 9 -2.03 -8.87 -14.42
CA ASN A 9 -0.91 -8.84 -15.36
C ASN A 9 0.35 -8.40 -14.60
N LEU A 10 1.14 -9.38 -14.12
CA LEU A 10 2.37 -9.08 -13.37
C LEU A 10 3.42 -8.39 -14.23
N ASN A 11 3.34 -8.48 -15.56
CA ASN A 11 4.25 -7.76 -16.44
C ASN A 11 4.00 -6.25 -16.44
N ALA A 12 2.88 -5.80 -15.88
CA ALA A 12 2.59 -4.39 -15.71
C ALA A 12 3.11 -3.81 -14.38
N GLU A 13 3.82 -4.62 -13.58
CA GLU A 13 4.41 -4.14 -12.34
C GLU A 13 5.45 -3.04 -12.63
N PHE A 14 5.44 -1.99 -11.82
CA PHE A 14 6.41 -0.90 -11.92
C PHE A 14 6.95 -0.55 -10.52
N SER A 15 8.21 -0.13 -10.49
CA SER A 15 8.83 0.32 -9.25
C SER A 15 8.45 1.76 -8.95
N THR A 16 8.30 2.09 -7.67
CA THR A 16 7.98 3.44 -7.22
C THR A 16 9.14 4.03 -6.41
N PRO A 17 9.22 5.37 -6.30
CA PRO A 17 10.23 6.00 -5.44
C PRO A 17 10.07 5.63 -3.96
N GLU A 18 8.92 5.13 -3.55
CA GLU A 18 8.70 4.70 -2.16
C GLU A 18 9.32 3.33 -1.83
N ARG A 19 10.09 2.75 -2.74
CA ARG A 19 10.76 1.45 -2.59
C ARG A 19 9.81 0.27 -2.54
N CYS A 20 8.77 0.35 -3.34
CA CYS A 20 7.72 -0.65 -3.43
C CYS A 20 7.38 -0.85 -4.90
N ALA A 21 7.16 -2.08 -5.33
CA ALA A 21 6.73 -2.39 -6.69
C ALA A 21 5.21 -2.55 -6.71
N ILE A 22 4.56 -1.91 -7.65
CA ILE A 22 3.10 -1.82 -7.71
C ILE A 22 2.58 -2.45 -9.00
N THR A 23 1.53 -3.25 -8.87
CA THR A 23 0.69 -3.67 -9.99
C THR A 23 -0.72 -3.16 -9.73
N GLU A 24 -1.19 -2.26 -10.57
CA GLU A 24 -2.58 -1.79 -10.47
C GLU A 24 -3.53 -2.93 -10.85
N LEU A 25 -4.47 -3.25 -9.97
CA LEU A 25 -5.47 -4.28 -10.24
C LEU A 25 -6.79 -3.66 -10.70
N SER A 26 -7.17 -2.53 -10.10
CA SER A 26 -8.36 -1.78 -10.47
C SER A 26 -8.20 -0.33 -10.02
N ASN A 27 -8.08 0.57 -10.98
CA ASN A 27 -8.04 2.00 -10.66
C ASN A 27 -8.47 2.79 -11.90
N SER A 28 -9.76 3.07 -12.00
CA SER A 28 -10.29 3.77 -13.17
C SER A 28 -11.51 4.60 -12.81
N ALA A 29 -11.90 5.46 -13.74
CA ALA A 29 -13.13 6.25 -13.59
C ALA A 29 -14.39 5.37 -13.59
N ASN A 30 -14.31 4.13 -14.03
CA ASN A 30 -15.44 3.20 -13.97
C ASN A 30 -15.80 2.84 -12.53
N ASP A 31 -14.80 2.83 -11.63
CA ASP A 31 -15.00 2.59 -10.20
C ASP A 31 -14.35 3.73 -9.42
N PRO A 32 -15.02 4.88 -9.31
CA PRO A 32 -14.41 6.05 -8.69
C PRO A 32 -14.29 5.95 -7.18
N GLY A 33 -15.04 5.06 -6.55
CA GLY A 33 -15.11 4.96 -5.11
C GLY A 33 -14.02 4.12 -4.47
N LEU A 34 -13.32 3.29 -5.25
CA LEU A 34 -12.33 2.38 -4.68
C LEU A 34 -11.31 1.96 -5.73
N SER A 35 -10.05 1.83 -5.32
CA SER A 35 -9.01 1.23 -6.14
C SER A 35 -8.32 0.10 -5.40
N ILE A 36 -7.72 -0.81 -6.15
CA ILE A 36 -7.00 -1.95 -5.62
C ILE A 36 -5.66 -2.06 -6.34
N ALA A 37 -4.57 -2.05 -5.58
CA ALA A 37 -3.23 -2.26 -6.10
C ALA A 37 -2.59 -3.43 -5.35
N ARG A 38 -1.76 -4.19 -6.07
CA ARG A 38 -0.91 -5.20 -5.46
C ARG A 38 0.44 -4.55 -5.22
N ALA A 39 0.91 -4.61 -3.99
CA ALA A 39 2.21 -4.05 -3.59
C ALA A 39 3.15 -5.18 -3.23
N ARG A 40 4.40 -5.06 -3.66
CA ARG A 40 5.44 -6.02 -3.36
C ARG A 40 6.65 -5.27 -2.81
N VAL A 41 7.11 -5.69 -1.63
CA VAL A 41 8.27 -5.12 -0.96
C VAL A 41 9.33 -6.21 -0.82
N ALA A 42 10.52 -5.95 -1.36
CA ALA A 42 11.61 -6.92 -1.32
C ALA A 42 12.11 -7.12 0.12
N ALA A 43 12.75 -8.27 0.35
CA ALA A 43 13.30 -8.59 1.67
C ALA A 43 14.26 -7.49 2.15
N GLY A 44 14.13 -7.10 3.39
CA GLY A 44 14.98 -6.11 4.04
C GLY A 44 14.65 -4.67 3.72
N VAL A 45 13.61 -4.40 2.91
CA VAL A 45 13.27 -3.04 2.48
C VAL A 45 12.19 -2.46 3.38
N THR A 46 12.33 -1.17 3.69
CA THR A 46 11.32 -0.36 4.36
C THR A 46 10.81 0.67 3.37
N THR A 47 9.49 0.77 3.22
CA THR A 47 8.90 1.77 2.32
C THR A 47 9.06 3.17 2.89
N GLN A 48 8.87 4.18 2.05
CA GLN A 48 8.98 5.57 2.45
C GLN A 48 7.84 5.96 3.40
N TRP A 49 8.16 6.76 4.42
CA TRP A 49 7.11 7.40 5.21
C TRP A 49 6.23 8.25 4.30
N HIS A 50 4.93 8.03 4.34
CA HIS A 50 3.99 8.79 3.52
C HIS A 50 2.59 8.78 4.13
N GLY A 51 1.75 9.63 3.60
CA GLY A 51 0.32 9.68 3.87
C GLY A 51 -0.44 10.02 2.60
N LEU A 52 -1.74 9.79 2.61
CA LEU A 52 -2.60 10.09 1.46
C LEU A 52 -3.63 11.14 1.84
N LYS A 53 -3.73 12.21 1.03
CA LYS A 53 -4.73 13.26 1.21
C LYS A 53 -6.11 12.75 0.82
N ASP A 54 -7.11 13.06 1.66
CA ASP A 54 -8.53 12.80 1.37
C ASP A 54 -8.82 11.35 0.96
N THR A 55 -7.96 10.42 1.40
CA THR A 55 -8.01 9.03 0.97
C THR A 55 -7.75 8.13 2.17
N THR A 56 -8.63 7.17 2.38
CA THR A 56 -8.40 6.10 3.35
C THR A 56 -7.77 4.93 2.63
N GLU A 57 -6.72 4.36 3.20
CA GLU A 57 -6.03 3.21 2.63
C GLU A 57 -6.12 2.02 3.59
N ARG A 58 -6.23 0.82 3.03
CA ARG A 58 -6.16 -0.42 3.81
C ARG A 58 -5.18 -1.36 3.14
N TYR A 59 -4.35 -2.01 3.94
CA TYR A 59 -3.53 -3.10 3.47
C TYR A 59 -4.17 -4.41 3.86
N VAL A 60 -4.24 -5.35 2.93
CA VAL A 60 -4.59 -6.74 3.21
C VAL A 60 -3.36 -7.58 2.89
N ILE A 61 -2.75 -8.16 3.91
CA ILE A 61 -1.51 -8.91 3.72
C ILE A 61 -1.83 -10.25 3.05
N LEU A 62 -1.11 -10.55 1.97
CA LEU A 62 -1.29 -11.79 1.20
C LEU A 62 -0.17 -12.78 1.43
N GLU A 63 1.09 -12.32 1.42
CA GLU A 63 2.26 -13.18 1.53
C GLU A 63 3.34 -12.48 2.33
N GLY A 64 4.14 -13.28 3.03
CA GLY A 64 5.27 -12.77 3.79
C GLY A 64 4.87 -12.21 5.13
N ARG A 65 5.81 -11.53 5.77
CA ARG A 65 5.62 -10.91 7.08
C ARG A 65 6.23 -9.52 7.07
N GLY A 66 5.52 -8.57 7.64
CA GLY A 66 5.98 -7.20 7.72
C GLY A 66 5.83 -6.63 9.10
N ARG A 67 6.48 -5.48 9.31
CA ARG A 67 6.27 -4.64 10.49
C ARG A 67 5.74 -3.32 9.99
N VAL A 68 4.54 -2.97 10.41
CA VAL A 68 3.88 -1.74 9.99
C VAL A 68 3.96 -0.69 11.07
N GLU A 69 4.18 0.54 10.64
CA GLU A 69 4.16 1.72 11.50
C GLU A 69 3.08 2.65 10.97
N VAL A 70 2.05 2.90 11.77
CA VAL A 70 0.86 3.68 11.37
C VAL A 70 0.54 4.67 12.47
N GLY A 71 0.62 5.96 12.13
CA GLY A 71 0.28 7.04 13.07
C GLY A 71 1.05 6.91 14.37
N ASP A 72 0.31 6.98 15.47
CA ASP A 72 0.89 6.90 16.81
C ASP A 72 0.83 5.49 17.41
N LEU A 73 0.34 4.52 16.66
CA LEU A 73 0.33 3.14 17.14
C LEU A 73 1.78 2.63 17.27
N PRO A 74 2.07 1.81 18.28
CA PRO A 74 3.38 1.16 18.32
C PRO A 74 3.55 0.26 17.11
N PRO A 75 4.78 0.08 16.61
CA PRO A 75 5.03 -0.83 15.49
C PRO A 75 4.44 -2.22 15.75
N GLN A 76 3.78 -2.79 14.73
CA GLN A 76 3.10 -4.07 14.82
C GLN A 76 3.58 -5.00 13.73
N GLU A 77 3.77 -6.27 14.06
CA GLU A 77 4.00 -7.30 13.05
C GLU A 77 2.67 -7.69 12.41
N VAL A 78 2.70 -7.90 11.09
CA VAL A 78 1.54 -8.34 10.33
C VAL A 78 1.91 -9.54 9.47
N SER A 79 0.93 -10.40 9.23
CA SER A 79 1.08 -11.64 8.48
C SER A 79 -0.15 -11.88 7.60
N PRO A 80 -0.13 -12.89 6.70
CA PRO A 80 -1.24 -13.10 5.77
C PRO A 80 -2.61 -13.13 6.44
N GLY A 81 -3.54 -12.35 5.87
CA GLY A 81 -4.88 -12.20 6.38
C GLY A 81 -5.08 -10.97 7.28
N ASP A 82 -4.01 -10.38 7.77
CA ASP A 82 -4.13 -9.17 8.59
C ASP A 82 -4.49 -7.96 7.75
N VAL A 83 -5.20 -7.03 8.36
CA VAL A 83 -5.64 -5.78 7.72
C VAL A 83 -5.09 -4.59 8.50
N VAL A 84 -4.51 -3.65 7.78
CA VAL A 84 -4.06 -2.37 8.33
C VAL A 84 -4.99 -1.28 7.82
N ILE A 85 -5.56 -0.49 8.73
CA ILE A 85 -6.46 0.61 8.36
C ILE A 85 -5.71 1.92 8.57
N ILE A 86 -5.63 2.72 7.51
CA ILE A 86 -4.84 3.94 7.49
C ILE A 86 -5.74 5.11 7.10
N PRO A 87 -6.13 5.97 8.08
CA PRO A 87 -6.94 7.16 7.79
C PRO A 87 -6.22 8.17 6.88
N PRO A 88 -6.96 9.12 6.31
CA PRO A 88 -6.35 10.18 5.51
C PRO A 88 -5.24 10.90 6.27
N LEU A 89 -4.13 11.18 5.57
CA LEU A 89 -2.94 11.87 6.07
C LEU A 89 -2.24 11.21 7.25
N CYS A 90 -2.69 10.03 7.66
CA CYS A 90 -2.00 9.25 8.67
C CYS A 90 -0.66 8.77 8.11
N ARG A 91 0.44 9.08 8.78
CA ARG A 91 1.75 8.65 8.32
C ARG A 91 1.88 7.15 8.45
N GLN A 92 2.53 6.53 7.47
CA GLN A 92 2.66 5.09 7.41
C GLN A 92 3.92 4.66 6.70
N ARG A 93 4.43 3.51 7.07
CA ARG A 93 5.43 2.75 6.31
C ARG A 93 5.38 1.31 6.74
N ILE A 94 5.91 0.42 5.90
CA ILE A 94 6.00 -1.00 6.21
C ILE A 94 7.40 -1.51 5.92
N THR A 95 7.90 -2.39 6.78
CA THR A 95 9.22 -3.01 6.63
C THR A 95 9.03 -4.50 6.39
N ASN A 96 9.66 -5.01 5.33
CA ASN A 96 9.78 -6.45 5.13
C ASN A 96 11.04 -6.93 5.88
N PHE A 97 10.85 -7.51 7.05
CA PHE A 97 11.96 -8.02 7.85
C PHE A 97 12.22 -9.51 7.61
N GLY A 98 11.50 -10.12 6.68
CA GLY A 98 11.68 -11.52 6.31
C GLY A 98 12.71 -11.72 5.21
N ASP A 99 12.80 -12.94 4.71
CA ASP A 99 13.75 -13.33 3.66
C ASP A 99 13.08 -13.56 2.30
N LYS A 100 11.78 -13.36 2.22
CA LYS A 100 10.98 -13.47 0.99
C LYS A 100 10.22 -12.18 0.76
N ASP A 101 9.63 -12.03 -0.43
CA ASP A 101 8.82 -10.86 -0.74
C ASP A 101 7.63 -10.75 0.20
N LEU A 102 7.34 -9.53 0.60
CA LEU A 102 6.10 -9.17 1.28
C LEU A 102 5.14 -8.67 0.21
N VAL A 103 3.96 -9.27 0.13
CA VAL A 103 2.94 -8.91 -0.85
C VAL A 103 1.64 -8.59 -0.14
N PHE A 104 1.05 -7.46 -0.50
CA PHE A 104 -0.23 -7.06 0.07
C PHE A 104 -1.07 -6.30 -0.95
N LEU A 105 -2.36 -6.25 -0.70
CA LEU A 105 -3.27 -5.40 -1.45
C LEU A 105 -3.39 -4.05 -0.75
N ALA A 106 -3.37 -2.98 -1.52
CA ALA A 106 -3.66 -1.63 -1.05
C ALA A 106 -5.00 -1.20 -1.65
N LEU A 107 -5.98 -0.99 -0.78
CA LEU A 107 -7.33 -0.57 -1.18
C LEU A 107 -7.54 0.86 -0.75
N CYS A 108 -7.80 1.74 -1.71
CA CYS A 108 -8.00 3.16 -1.45
C CYS A 108 -9.45 3.56 -1.72
N THR A 109 -10.00 4.37 -0.82
CA THR A 109 -11.33 4.98 -0.98
C THR A 109 -11.23 6.48 -0.69
N PRO A 110 -11.58 7.34 -1.68
CA PRO A 110 -11.89 7.02 -3.08
C PRO A 110 -10.67 6.42 -3.78
N ARG A 111 -10.79 6.12 -5.08
CA ARG A 111 -9.70 5.54 -5.83
C ARG A 111 -8.42 6.38 -5.72
N PHE A 112 -7.28 5.71 -5.67
CA PHE A 112 -5.98 6.38 -5.54
C PHE A 112 -5.70 7.27 -6.76
N ARG A 113 -5.19 8.47 -6.46
CA ARG A 113 -4.65 9.40 -7.46
C ARG A 113 -3.27 9.84 -7.00
N PRO A 114 -2.31 9.98 -7.93
CA PRO A 114 -0.95 10.40 -7.56
C PRO A 114 -0.91 11.72 -6.76
N GLU A 115 -1.84 12.64 -7.03
CA GLU A 115 -1.91 13.92 -6.32
C GLU A 115 -2.20 13.77 -4.82
N ALA A 116 -2.77 12.64 -4.41
CA ALA A 116 -3.06 12.38 -3.00
C ALA A 116 -1.82 12.00 -2.21
N TYR A 117 -0.79 11.48 -2.87
CA TYR A 117 0.42 10.98 -2.20
C TYR A 117 1.26 12.14 -1.66
N GLU A 118 1.59 12.05 -0.36
CA GLU A 118 2.52 12.99 0.29
C GLU A 118 3.64 12.22 0.95
N ALA A 119 4.88 12.47 0.50
CA ALA A 119 6.06 11.95 1.18
C ALA A 119 6.23 12.72 2.49
N ILE A 120 6.51 12.00 3.56
CA ILE A 120 6.67 12.59 4.89
C ILE A 120 8.11 12.37 5.31
N GLU A 121 8.81 13.45 5.67
CA GLU A 121 10.18 13.35 6.13
C GLU A 121 10.25 12.57 7.44
N ASP A 122 11.29 11.76 7.55
CA ASP A 122 11.59 11.07 8.80
C ASP A 122 12.06 12.10 9.81
N ARG A 123 11.37 12.20 10.94
CA ARG A 123 11.67 13.18 11.98
C ARG A 123 12.48 12.59 13.13
N THR A 124 13.03 11.41 12.96
CA THR A 124 13.81 10.72 14.00
C THR A 124 15.27 11.18 14.04
N GLN A 125 15.51 12.40 13.71
CA GLN A 125 16.86 12.94 13.72
C GLN A 125 17.19 13.57 15.05
#